data_b2bb6d953583a13635cae4068c31e26a
#
_entry.id   b2bb6d953583a13635cae4068c31e26a
#
_cell.length_a   1.000
_cell.length_b   1.000
_cell.length_c   1.000
_cell.angle_alpha   90.00
_cell.angle_beta   90.00
_cell.angle_gamma   90.00
#
_symmetry.space_group_name_H-M   'P 1'
#
loop_
_entity.id
_entity.type
_entity.pdbx_description
1 polymer ?
#
loop_
_entity_poly.entity_id
_entity_poly.type
_entity_poly.pdbx_seq_one_letter_code
_entity_poly.pdbx_strand_id
1 'polypeptide(L)'
;MEENRICSFFGHRDVCVTEALYAITAAEIVKSVEDGYRIFYFVGYGDFDALCHLIVSRLREEYADIRRVFCVPQERYLRKGSRCFKREDYEDVIYLTPTFEGWYKSIYFRNCAMIDASDRIIFYAEERESSGAYKAYRYASRCKGKRLVNLWGVLSIEEK
;
A
#
# COMPACT_ATOMS: atom_id res chain seq x y z
N MET A 1 23.03 -11.94 -3.04
CA MET A 1 21.62 -12.27 -3.33
C MET A 1 20.74 -11.11 -2.95
N GLU A 2 20.12 -10.54 -3.93
CA GLU A 2 19.12 -9.52 -3.62
C GLU A 2 17.91 -10.22 -3.03
N GLU A 3 17.66 -9.96 -1.75
CA GLU A 3 16.44 -10.39 -1.13
C GLU A 3 15.27 -9.68 -1.82
N ASN A 4 14.15 -10.37 -1.97
CA ASN A 4 12.95 -9.80 -2.54
C ASN A 4 12.46 -8.62 -1.68
N ARG A 5 12.77 -7.42 -2.13
CA ARG A 5 12.34 -6.20 -1.44
C ARG A 5 10.87 -5.92 -1.68
N ILE A 6 10.19 -5.56 -0.62
CA ILE A 6 8.74 -5.34 -0.63
C ILE A 6 8.43 -3.87 -0.40
N CYS A 7 7.55 -3.33 -1.23
CA CYS A 7 7.00 -1.98 -1.11
C CYS A 7 5.51 -2.06 -0.80
N SER A 8 5.07 -1.42 0.27
CA SER A 8 3.66 -1.36 0.68
C SER A 8 3.10 0.05 0.55
N PHE A 9 1.79 0.15 0.42
CA PHE A 9 1.07 1.42 0.26
C PHE A 9 -0.01 1.56 1.33
N PHE A 10 -0.08 2.74 1.93
CA PHE A 10 -1.15 3.08 2.87
C PHE A 10 -1.59 4.52 2.65
N GLY A 11 -2.87 4.72 2.42
CA GLY A 11 -3.42 6.06 2.20
C GLY A 11 -4.87 6.15 2.63
N HIS A 12 -5.39 7.37 2.59
CA HIS A 12 -6.77 7.62 2.95
C HIS A 12 -7.73 6.92 2.00
N ARG A 13 -8.84 6.51 2.57
CA ARG A 13 -9.93 5.84 1.87
C ARG A 13 -10.55 6.72 0.79
N ASP A 14 -10.85 7.96 1.17
CA ASP A 14 -11.50 8.93 0.28
C ASP A 14 -10.50 10.00 -0.10
N VAL A 15 -10.07 10.00 -1.35
CA VAL A 15 -9.05 10.92 -1.86
C VAL A 15 -9.49 11.46 -3.21
N CYS A 16 -9.42 12.77 -3.36
CA CYS A 16 -9.56 13.38 -4.67
C CYS A 16 -8.22 13.24 -5.41
N VAL A 17 -8.20 12.40 -6.44
CA VAL A 17 -6.97 12.16 -7.21
C VAL A 17 -6.78 13.31 -8.20
N THR A 18 -5.90 14.23 -7.83
CA THR A 18 -5.50 15.35 -8.70
C THR A 18 -4.34 14.93 -9.60
N GLU A 19 -4.06 15.73 -10.64
CA GLU A 19 -2.88 15.50 -11.48
C GLU A 19 -1.59 15.55 -10.67
N ALA A 20 -1.52 16.46 -9.69
CA ALA A 20 -0.36 16.59 -8.81
C ALA A 20 -0.16 15.31 -7.97
N LEU A 21 -1.22 14.79 -7.37
CA LEU A 21 -1.13 13.56 -6.59
C LEU A 21 -0.73 12.37 -7.46
N TYR A 22 -1.35 12.25 -8.63
CA TYR A 22 -0.98 11.20 -9.59
C TYR A 22 0.51 11.28 -9.93
N ALA A 23 1.00 12.47 -10.27
CA ALA A 23 2.38 12.67 -10.70
C ALA A 23 3.40 12.30 -9.61
N ILE A 24 3.19 12.77 -8.38
CA ILE A 24 4.14 12.47 -7.30
C ILE A 24 4.08 11.00 -6.88
N THR A 25 2.89 10.41 -6.92
CA THR A 25 2.73 8.98 -6.61
C THR A 25 3.42 8.13 -7.68
N ALA A 26 3.19 8.44 -8.95
CA ALA A 26 3.82 7.74 -10.05
C ALA A 26 5.35 7.86 -9.99
N ALA A 27 5.88 9.04 -9.69
CA ALA A 27 7.32 9.26 -9.57
C ALA A 27 7.94 8.37 -8.48
N GLU A 28 7.30 8.28 -7.31
CA GLU A 28 7.79 7.43 -6.22
C GLU A 28 7.73 5.95 -6.56
N ILE A 29 6.67 5.50 -7.24
CA ILE A 29 6.55 4.09 -7.65
C ILE A 29 7.58 3.75 -8.73
N VAL A 30 7.75 4.60 -9.73
CA VAL A 30 8.77 4.42 -10.77
C VAL A 30 10.15 4.33 -10.14
N LYS A 31 10.47 5.23 -9.22
CA LYS A 31 11.73 5.21 -8.49
C LYS A 31 11.92 3.87 -7.75
N SER A 32 10.86 3.35 -7.13
CA SER A 32 10.91 2.07 -6.46
C SER A 32 11.25 0.93 -7.43
N VAL A 33 10.60 0.91 -8.59
CA VAL A 33 10.87 -0.10 -9.62
C VAL A 33 12.31 0.03 -10.13
N GLU A 34 12.79 1.24 -10.37
CA GLU A 34 14.17 1.49 -10.80
C GLU A 34 15.19 1.07 -9.73
N ASP A 35 14.83 1.18 -8.45
CA ASP A 35 15.65 0.72 -7.33
C ASP A 35 15.63 -0.81 -7.14
N GLY A 36 14.86 -1.53 -7.96
CA GLY A 36 14.81 -2.99 -7.95
C GLY A 36 13.62 -3.61 -7.21
N TYR A 37 12.66 -2.82 -6.76
CA TYR A 37 11.46 -3.37 -6.12
C TYR A 37 10.57 -4.03 -7.16
N ARG A 38 10.10 -5.26 -6.88
CA ARG A 38 9.23 -6.04 -7.77
C ARG A 38 7.99 -6.58 -7.07
N ILE A 39 7.98 -6.53 -5.73
CA ILE A 39 6.85 -7.01 -4.94
C ILE A 39 6.17 -5.81 -4.29
N PHE A 40 4.89 -5.64 -4.60
CA PHE A 40 4.07 -4.52 -4.11
C PHE A 40 2.86 -5.05 -3.36
N TYR A 41 2.74 -4.63 -2.11
CA TYR A 41 1.67 -5.05 -1.20
C TYR A 41 0.54 -4.03 -1.18
N PHE A 42 -0.67 -4.52 -1.34
CA PHE A 42 -1.90 -3.71 -1.38
C PHE A 42 -2.88 -4.13 -0.29
N VAL A 43 -3.56 -3.14 0.28
CA VAL A 43 -4.65 -3.40 1.22
C VAL A 43 -5.96 -3.73 0.51
N GLY A 44 -6.07 -3.43 -0.78
CA GLY A 44 -7.22 -3.74 -1.61
C GLY A 44 -8.44 -2.85 -1.39
N TYR A 45 -8.26 -1.67 -0.79
CA TYR A 45 -9.36 -0.82 -0.42
C TYR A 45 -8.97 0.65 -0.34
N GLY A 46 -9.83 1.51 -0.87
CA GLY A 46 -9.66 2.96 -0.80
C GLY A 46 -9.05 3.57 -2.06
N ASP A 47 -9.20 4.88 -2.17
CA ASP A 47 -8.82 5.61 -3.40
C ASP A 47 -7.31 5.66 -3.61
N PHE A 48 -6.54 5.83 -2.53
CA PHE A 48 -5.08 5.86 -2.67
C PHE A 48 -4.53 4.48 -3.06
N ASP A 49 -5.06 3.42 -2.45
CA ASP A 49 -4.67 2.04 -2.82
C ASP A 49 -4.99 1.77 -4.29
N ALA A 50 -6.17 2.18 -4.75
CA ALA A 50 -6.57 2.03 -6.15
C ALA A 50 -5.65 2.79 -7.10
N LEU A 51 -5.24 4.00 -6.73
CA LEU A 51 -4.29 4.79 -7.51
C LEU A 51 -2.94 4.08 -7.63
N CYS A 52 -2.41 3.59 -6.52
CA CYS A 52 -1.14 2.86 -6.52
C CYS A 52 -1.23 1.57 -7.34
N HIS A 53 -2.34 0.84 -7.21
CA HIS A 53 -2.59 -0.38 -7.98
C HIS A 53 -2.61 -0.09 -9.49
N LEU A 54 -3.28 0.99 -9.90
CA LEU A 54 -3.32 1.40 -11.31
C LEU A 54 -1.91 1.65 -11.85
N ILE A 55 -1.11 2.42 -11.10
CA ILE A 55 0.24 2.79 -11.54
C ILE A 55 1.15 1.54 -11.63
N VAL A 56 1.14 0.70 -10.60
CA VAL A 56 1.92 -0.53 -10.58
C VAL A 56 1.49 -1.46 -11.73
N SER A 57 0.18 -1.53 -11.98
CA SER A 57 -0.37 -2.37 -13.05
C SER A 57 0.10 -1.92 -14.43
N ARG A 58 0.20 -0.62 -14.66
CA ARG A 58 0.75 -0.06 -15.91
C ARG A 58 2.23 -0.39 -16.05
N LEU A 59 2.98 -0.30 -14.95
CA LEU A 59 4.41 -0.61 -14.97
C LEU A 59 4.68 -2.09 -15.23
N ARG A 60 3.74 -2.99 -14.90
CA ARG A 60 3.88 -4.42 -15.24
C ARG A 60 3.96 -4.69 -16.75
N GLU A 61 3.42 -3.80 -17.56
CA GLU A 61 3.53 -3.93 -19.02
C GLU A 61 5.00 -3.84 -19.46
N GLU A 62 5.79 -3.07 -18.73
CA GLU A 62 7.20 -2.85 -18.99
C GLU A 62 8.10 -3.79 -18.16
N TYR A 63 7.70 -4.04 -16.92
CA TYR A 63 8.43 -4.88 -15.97
C TYR A 63 7.57 -6.10 -15.62
N ALA A 64 7.64 -7.13 -16.46
CA ALA A 64 6.77 -8.30 -16.38
C ALA A 64 6.95 -9.13 -15.10
N ASP A 65 8.04 -8.95 -14.39
CA ASP A 65 8.35 -9.63 -13.12
C ASP A 65 7.74 -8.95 -11.88
N ILE A 66 7.05 -7.82 -12.06
CA ILE A 66 6.32 -7.17 -10.96
C ILE A 66 5.20 -8.10 -10.46
N ARG A 67 5.09 -8.23 -9.15
CA ARG A 67 4.03 -8.99 -8.50
C ARG A 67 3.20 -8.05 -7.60
N ARG A 68 1.91 -8.01 -7.89
CA ARG A 68 0.92 -7.29 -7.09
C ARG A 68 0.33 -8.29 -6.11
N VAL A 69 0.43 -7.98 -4.82
CA VAL A 69 0.04 -8.90 -3.75
C VAL A 69 -1.07 -8.29 -2.92
N PHE A 70 -2.20 -8.98 -2.84
CA PHE A 70 -3.31 -8.59 -1.96
C PHE A 70 -3.05 -9.17 -0.57
N CYS A 71 -2.96 -8.31 0.43
CA CYS A 71 -2.77 -8.70 1.82
C CYS A 71 -4.12 -8.72 2.53
N VAL A 72 -4.60 -9.91 2.85
CA VAL A 72 -5.96 -10.14 3.31
C VAL A 72 -6.04 -10.05 4.83
N PRO A 73 -6.93 -9.20 5.40
CA PRO A 73 -7.12 -9.16 6.85
C PRO A 73 -7.97 -10.31 7.38
N GLN A 74 -8.96 -10.75 6.57
CA GLN A 74 -9.85 -11.87 6.93
C GLN A 74 -10.29 -12.60 5.67
N GLU A 75 -10.51 -13.89 5.79
CA GLU A 75 -10.92 -14.76 4.69
C GLU A 75 -12.18 -14.30 3.96
N ARG A 76 -13.11 -13.67 4.68
CA ARG A 76 -14.36 -13.17 4.08
C ARG A 76 -14.17 -12.19 2.93
N TYR A 77 -13.02 -11.53 2.85
CA TYR A 77 -12.69 -10.63 1.73
C TYR A 77 -12.50 -11.36 0.42
N LEU A 78 -12.26 -12.66 0.48
CA LEU A 78 -12.07 -13.50 -0.71
C LEU A 78 -13.38 -14.09 -1.21
N ARG A 79 -14.49 -13.85 -0.50
CA ARG A 79 -15.78 -14.40 -0.90
C ARG A 79 -16.30 -13.74 -2.16
N LYS A 80 -16.93 -14.55 -3.00
CA LYS A 80 -17.59 -14.09 -4.23
C LYS A 80 -18.58 -12.97 -3.91
N GLY A 81 -18.42 -11.83 -4.60
CA GLY A 81 -19.26 -10.64 -4.38
C GLY A 81 -18.65 -9.58 -3.51
N SER A 82 -17.44 -9.78 -2.99
CA SER A 82 -16.70 -8.72 -2.32
C SER A 82 -16.32 -7.64 -3.33
N ARG A 83 -16.69 -6.38 -3.05
CA ARG A 83 -16.39 -5.25 -3.93
C ARG A 83 -14.90 -4.92 -3.98
N CYS A 84 -14.14 -5.41 -3.02
CA CYS A 84 -12.74 -5.04 -2.84
C CYS A 84 -11.76 -6.01 -3.48
N PHE A 85 -12.25 -7.14 -4.01
CA PHE A 85 -11.36 -8.18 -4.48
C PHE A 85 -11.76 -8.72 -5.84
N LYS A 86 -10.81 -8.65 -6.78
CA LYS A 86 -10.85 -9.36 -8.05
C LYS A 86 -9.55 -10.14 -8.16
N ARG A 87 -9.63 -11.46 -8.21
CA ARG A 87 -8.46 -12.34 -8.21
C ARG A 87 -7.48 -12.02 -9.34
N GLU A 88 -8.00 -11.66 -10.51
CA GLU A 88 -7.21 -11.33 -11.69
C GLU A 88 -6.37 -10.05 -11.55
N ASP A 89 -6.68 -9.21 -10.58
CA ASP A 89 -5.95 -7.96 -10.35
C ASP A 89 -4.65 -8.16 -9.56
N TYR A 90 -4.40 -9.38 -9.07
CA TYR A 90 -3.24 -9.68 -8.23
C TYR A 90 -2.58 -11.00 -8.65
N GLU A 91 -1.26 -11.04 -8.55
CA GLU A 91 -0.50 -12.27 -8.77
C GLU A 91 -0.57 -13.20 -7.55
N ASP A 92 -0.60 -12.62 -6.36
CA ASP A 92 -0.65 -13.37 -5.11
C ASP A 92 -1.69 -12.80 -4.15
N VAL A 93 -2.22 -13.67 -3.31
CA VAL A 93 -3.11 -13.32 -2.19
C VAL A 93 -2.54 -13.97 -0.94
N ILE A 94 -2.22 -13.18 0.08
CA ILE A 94 -1.56 -13.68 1.28
C ILE A 94 -2.26 -13.26 2.56
N TYR A 95 -2.10 -14.09 3.59
CA TYR A 95 -2.51 -13.83 4.96
C TYR A 95 -1.25 -13.65 5.80
N LEU A 96 -1.04 -12.44 6.32
CA LEU A 96 0.15 -12.15 7.12
C LEU A 96 -0.09 -12.31 8.62
N THR A 97 -1.35 -12.34 9.04
CA THR A 97 -1.72 -12.44 10.45
C THR A 97 -2.75 -13.54 10.67
N PRO A 98 -2.80 -14.12 11.89
CA PRO A 98 -3.90 -15.02 12.24
C PRO A 98 -5.23 -14.28 12.18
N THR A 99 -6.31 -15.03 12.03
CA THR A 99 -7.65 -14.46 12.05
C THR A 99 -7.98 -13.94 13.46
N PHE A 100 -8.26 -12.64 13.56
CA PHE A 100 -8.69 -12.01 14.79
C PHE A 100 -10.20 -11.80 14.78
N GLU A 101 -10.82 -11.89 15.94
CA GLU A 101 -12.20 -11.46 16.08
C GLU A 101 -12.24 -9.94 16.03
N GLY A 102 -13.18 -9.40 15.26
CA GLY A 102 -13.36 -7.96 15.12
C GLY A 102 -12.64 -7.35 13.93
N TRP A 103 -13.38 -6.52 13.23
CA TRP A 103 -12.99 -5.90 11.98
C TRP A 103 -11.76 -4.99 12.11
N TYR A 104 -11.79 -4.07 13.07
CA TYR A 104 -10.74 -3.06 13.22
C TYR A 104 -9.40 -3.64 13.62
N LYS A 105 -9.42 -4.65 14.49
CA LYS A 105 -8.20 -5.33 14.93
C LYS A 105 -7.53 -6.06 13.77
N SER A 106 -8.31 -6.76 12.95
CA SER A 106 -7.79 -7.49 11.77
C SER A 106 -7.08 -6.55 10.80
N ILE A 107 -7.70 -5.40 10.53
CA ILE A 107 -7.13 -4.40 9.60
C ILE A 107 -5.85 -3.83 10.17
N TYR A 108 -5.86 -3.41 11.43
CA TYR A 108 -4.69 -2.81 12.06
C TYR A 108 -3.51 -3.79 12.10
N PHE A 109 -3.74 -5.02 12.54
CA PHE A 109 -2.67 -6.02 12.62
C PHE A 109 -2.18 -6.46 11.24
N ARG A 110 -3.08 -6.54 10.25
CA ARG A 110 -2.67 -6.78 8.87
C ARG A 110 -1.74 -5.67 8.39
N ASN A 111 -2.08 -4.41 8.66
CA ASN A 111 -1.26 -3.26 8.28
C ASN A 111 0.12 -3.33 8.96
N CYS A 112 0.17 -3.63 10.24
CA CYS A 112 1.44 -3.79 10.96
C CYS A 112 2.30 -4.91 10.35
N ALA A 113 1.68 -6.03 10.01
CA ALA A 113 2.39 -7.15 9.39
C ALA A 113 2.94 -6.80 8.01
N MET A 114 2.18 -6.04 7.21
CA MET A 114 2.65 -5.52 5.93
C MET A 114 3.88 -4.63 6.11
N ILE A 115 3.81 -3.73 7.09
CA ILE A 115 4.91 -2.81 7.40
C ILE A 115 6.14 -3.59 7.86
N ASP A 116 5.96 -4.55 8.76
CA ASP A 116 7.08 -5.38 9.25
C ASP A 116 7.78 -6.13 8.11
N ALA A 117 7.02 -6.59 7.13
CA ALA A 117 7.56 -7.32 5.98
C ALA A 117 8.17 -6.41 4.91
N SER A 118 7.92 -5.12 4.96
CA SER A 118 8.30 -4.19 3.89
C SER A 118 9.60 -3.47 4.16
N ASP A 119 10.33 -3.15 3.08
CA ASP A 119 11.55 -2.34 3.13
C ASP A 119 11.27 -0.88 2.80
N ARG A 120 10.27 -0.64 1.97
CA ARG A 120 9.83 0.70 1.57
C ARG A 120 8.32 0.80 1.74
N ILE A 121 7.86 1.92 2.30
CA ILE A 121 6.43 2.16 2.47
C ILE A 121 6.10 3.56 2.00
N ILE A 122 5.11 3.66 1.11
CA ILE A 122 4.64 4.92 0.54
C ILE A 122 3.27 5.22 1.16
N PHE A 123 3.16 6.37 1.80
CA PHE A 123 1.96 6.82 2.50
C PHE A 123 1.34 8.05 1.84
N TYR A 124 0.04 8.15 1.96
CA TYR A 124 -0.68 9.41 1.78
C TYR A 124 -1.56 9.59 3.01
N ALA A 125 -0.95 10.09 4.09
CA ALA A 125 -1.55 10.08 5.41
C ALA A 125 -1.46 11.46 6.07
N GLU A 126 -2.61 12.14 6.11
CA GLU A 126 -2.80 13.33 6.93
C GLU A 126 -2.92 12.91 8.40
N GLU A 127 -2.43 13.74 9.29
CA GLU A 127 -2.56 13.51 10.73
C GLU A 127 -4.02 13.56 11.16
N ARG A 128 -4.62 12.39 11.32
CA ARG A 128 -6.00 12.19 11.80
C ARG A 128 -6.01 10.99 12.73
N GLU A 129 -6.38 11.19 13.98
CA GLU A 129 -6.37 10.11 14.98
C GLU A 129 -7.23 8.91 14.59
N SER A 130 -8.35 9.15 13.91
CA SER A 130 -9.27 8.09 13.47
C SER A 130 -8.85 7.39 12.18
N SER A 131 -7.82 7.90 11.50
CA SER A 131 -7.39 7.37 10.20
C SER A 131 -6.56 6.10 10.34
N GLY A 132 -6.95 5.06 9.61
CA GLY A 132 -6.16 3.83 9.49
C GLY A 132 -4.81 4.07 8.84
N ALA A 133 -4.76 4.96 7.85
CA ALA A 133 -3.52 5.33 7.16
C ALA A 133 -2.55 6.04 8.13
N TYR A 134 -3.05 6.96 8.94
CA TYR A 134 -2.21 7.67 9.90
C TYR A 134 -1.71 6.75 11.01
N LYS A 135 -2.56 5.83 11.48
CA LYS A 135 -2.14 4.82 12.47
C LYS A 135 -1.03 3.92 11.91
N ALA A 136 -1.14 3.53 10.65
CA ALA A 136 -0.10 2.77 9.96
C ALA A 136 1.19 3.57 9.85
N TYR A 137 1.10 4.85 9.50
CA TYR A 137 2.25 5.74 9.42
C TYR A 137 2.96 5.88 10.78
N ARG A 138 2.20 6.05 11.85
CA ARG A 138 2.76 6.12 13.20
C ARG A 138 3.48 4.84 13.59
N TYR A 139 2.89 3.70 13.27
CA TYR A 139 3.53 2.41 13.54
C TYR A 139 4.85 2.29 12.78
N ALA A 140 4.82 2.59 11.48
CA ALA A 140 6.02 2.52 10.63
C ALA A 140 7.13 3.46 11.10
N SER A 141 6.76 4.64 11.60
CA SER A 141 7.72 5.64 12.11
C SER A 141 8.52 5.13 13.31
N ARG A 142 8.03 4.13 14.02
CA ARG A 142 8.72 3.49 15.14
C ARG A 142 9.60 2.33 14.71
N CYS A 143 9.44 1.86 13.47
CA CYS A 143 10.24 0.77 12.93
C CYS A 143 11.58 1.30 12.41
N LYS A 144 12.65 0.53 12.66
CA LYS A 144 13.98 0.91 12.19
C LYS A 144 14.30 0.26 10.86
N GLY A 145 15.14 0.92 10.07
CA GLY A 145 15.67 0.34 8.83
C GLY A 145 14.73 0.35 7.65
N LYS A 146 13.64 1.09 7.72
CA LYS A 146 12.66 1.17 6.63
C LYS A 146 12.69 2.54 5.96
N ARG A 147 12.46 2.56 4.65
CA ARG A 147 12.35 3.79 3.87
C ARG A 147 10.89 4.22 3.80
N LEU A 148 10.58 5.36 4.42
CA LEU A 148 9.23 5.89 4.48
C LEU A 148 9.12 7.17 3.68
N VAL A 149 8.07 7.28 2.88
CA VAL A 149 7.70 8.50 2.18
C VAL A 149 6.23 8.78 2.48
N ASN A 150 5.93 9.97 2.98
CA ASN A 150 4.55 10.41 3.14
C ASN A 150 4.27 11.53 2.15
N LEU A 151 3.54 11.20 1.10
CA LEU A 151 3.23 12.12 0.00
C LEU A 151 2.33 13.27 0.43
N TRP A 152 1.57 13.12 1.50
CA TRP A 152 0.76 14.20 2.06
C TRP A 152 1.62 15.41 2.39
N GLY A 153 2.76 15.21 3.05
CA GLY A 153 3.69 16.28 3.40
C GLY A 153 4.31 16.93 2.16
N VAL A 154 4.69 16.13 1.18
CA VAL A 154 5.27 16.62 -0.09
C VAL A 154 4.29 17.49 -0.85
N LEU A 155 3.06 17.03 -1.01
CA LEU A 155 2.02 17.74 -1.75
C LEU A 155 1.63 19.05 -1.07
N SER A 156 1.54 19.05 0.26
CA SER A 156 1.20 20.25 1.04
C SER A 156 2.22 21.37 0.87
N ILE A 157 3.47 21.02 0.68
CA ILE A 157 4.56 21.99 0.45
C ILE A 157 4.45 22.58 -0.95
N GLU A 158 4.17 21.76 -1.95
CA GLU A 158 4.09 22.19 -3.35
C GLU A 158 2.85 23.06 -3.65
N GLU A 159 1.76 22.87 -2.93
CA GLU A 159 0.52 23.66 -3.08
C GLU A 159 0.60 25.03 -2.41
N LYS A 160 1.63 25.32 -1.67
CA LYS A 160 1.89 26.63 -1.09
C LYS A 160 2.78 27.45 -2.03
#